data_91579adb00dbcd554484e0baf1bc4571
#
_entry.id   91579adb00dbcd554484e0baf1bc4571
#
_cell.length_a   1.000
_cell.length_b   1.000
_cell.length_c   1.000
_cell.angle_alpha   90.00
_cell.angle_beta   90.00
_cell.angle_gamma   90.00
#
_symmetry.space_group_name_H-M   'P 1'
#
loop_
_entity.id
_entity.type
_entity.pdbx_description
1 polymer ?
#
loop_
_entity_poly.entity_id
_entity_poly.type
_entity_poly.pdbx_seq_one_letter_code
_entity_poly.pdbx_strand_id
1 'polypeptide(L)'
;ISGFTVEFGIIISYSFAQRMEYALGQIHWDLVIIDEAHKLRNAHRSSNKIGNSLKKSLAGCKKLLLTATPLQNSLLELYGLSTIIDEHLFGDEKAFKNKYINSTDFDSLKRRLKQFMQRTLRKDVLEYVPYTNRYPLTIPFTPTDEEQNLYDSISTYLQREFSYAFPQQQKHLITIVLRKLLASSTPAVIFTLEAIKNRLSKLIDQQTIDEDWITNFISNEDMDEELLEDLDPLEPIENQVDADLVKSEILEIEAYINRANKITQDSKTSALLLALEQGFARMYEMGAKRKAVIFTESKRTQQYLIDFLETNS
;
A
#
# COMPACT_ATOMS: atom_id res chain seq x y z
N ILE A 1 16.23 -5.99 30.56
CA ILE A 1 16.08 -6.81 29.32
C ILE A 1 15.82 -8.27 29.76
N SER A 2 14.88 -8.48 30.67
CA SER A 2 14.57 -9.81 31.21
C SER A 2 13.29 -10.43 30.66
N GLY A 3 12.87 -10.03 29.47
CA GLY A 3 11.56 -10.40 28.90
C GLY A 3 11.56 -11.42 27.78
N PHE A 4 12.71 -11.96 27.38
CA PHE A 4 12.80 -12.82 26.19
C PHE A 4 13.24 -14.26 26.43
N THR A 5 13.29 -14.70 27.68
CA THR A 5 13.44 -16.14 27.97
C THR A 5 12.06 -16.79 27.95
N VAL A 6 11.61 -17.22 26.79
CA VAL A 6 10.33 -17.91 26.60
C VAL A 6 10.63 -19.32 26.08
N GLU A 7 10.16 -20.34 26.79
CA GLU A 7 10.28 -21.74 26.38
C GLU A 7 9.39 -22.09 25.17
N PHE A 8 8.51 -21.17 24.69
CA PHE A 8 7.46 -21.53 23.74
C PHE A 8 7.49 -20.78 22.43
N GLY A 9 7.75 -19.54 22.37
CA GLY A 9 7.73 -18.75 21.14
C GLY A 9 7.21 -17.35 21.35
N ILE A 10 7.62 -16.44 20.44
CA ILE A 10 7.26 -15.03 20.50
C ILE A 10 6.60 -14.67 19.18
N ILE A 11 5.43 -14.01 19.23
CA ILE A 11 4.73 -13.48 18.07
C ILE A 11 4.85 -11.95 18.13
N ILE A 12 5.41 -11.35 17.08
CA ILE A 12 5.62 -9.91 16.99
C ILE A 12 5.27 -9.37 15.61
N SER A 13 4.97 -8.07 15.53
CA SER A 13 4.77 -7.39 14.24
C SER A 13 6.11 -7.02 13.59
N TYR A 14 6.10 -6.76 12.29
CA TYR A 14 7.28 -6.31 11.54
C TYR A 14 7.89 -5.03 12.11
N SER A 15 7.06 -4.02 12.37
CA SER A 15 7.50 -2.73 12.94
C SER A 15 8.08 -2.88 14.35
N PHE A 16 7.54 -3.80 15.16
CA PHE A 16 8.10 -4.10 16.47
C PHE A 16 9.45 -4.84 16.35
N ALA A 17 9.53 -5.81 15.43
CA ALA A 17 10.78 -6.53 15.18
C ALA A 17 11.91 -5.59 14.74
N GLN A 18 11.62 -4.63 13.85
CA GLN A 18 12.59 -3.61 13.44
C GLN A 18 13.10 -2.78 14.61
N ARG A 19 12.19 -2.30 15.49
CA ARG A 19 12.58 -1.52 16.68
C ARG A 19 13.42 -2.32 17.67
N MET A 20 13.23 -3.63 17.70
CA MET A 20 13.92 -4.55 18.61
C MET A 20 15.10 -5.28 17.95
N GLU A 21 15.62 -4.77 16.83
CA GLU A 21 16.72 -5.37 16.04
C GLU A 21 17.87 -5.89 16.92
N TYR A 22 18.38 -5.03 17.81
CA TYR A 22 19.47 -5.40 18.69
C TYR A 22 19.10 -6.56 19.63
N ALA A 23 17.95 -6.49 20.28
CA ALA A 23 17.51 -7.51 21.23
C ALA A 23 17.26 -8.86 20.54
N LEU A 24 16.64 -8.83 19.35
CA LEU A 24 16.42 -10.04 18.55
C LEU A 24 17.72 -10.70 18.11
N GLY A 25 18.73 -9.90 17.75
CA GLY A 25 20.05 -10.38 17.35
C GLY A 25 20.88 -10.98 18.49
N GLN A 26 20.51 -10.77 19.75
CA GLN A 26 21.18 -11.38 20.92
C GLN A 26 20.62 -12.77 21.28
N ILE A 27 19.52 -13.19 20.65
CA ILE A 27 18.83 -14.45 20.97
C ILE A 27 19.16 -15.48 19.89
N HIS A 28 19.49 -16.69 20.32
CA HIS A 28 19.59 -17.82 19.41
C HIS A 28 18.20 -18.40 19.14
N TRP A 29 17.72 -18.25 17.89
CA TRP A 29 16.44 -18.76 17.45
C TRP A 29 16.61 -20.09 16.72
N ASP A 30 15.88 -21.13 17.14
CA ASP A 30 15.87 -22.43 16.44
C ASP A 30 15.17 -22.33 15.09
N LEU A 31 14.06 -21.56 15.04
CA LEU A 31 13.27 -21.31 13.83
C LEU A 31 12.59 -19.96 13.91
N VAL A 32 12.64 -19.22 12.83
CA VAL A 32 11.90 -17.98 12.63
C VAL A 32 10.87 -18.19 11.52
N ILE A 33 9.60 -17.96 11.82
CA ILE A 33 8.51 -18.01 10.85
C ILE A 33 8.12 -16.57 10.52
N ILE A 34 8.13 -16.24 9.24
CA ILE A 34 7.78 -14.91 8.71
C ILE A 34 6.53 -15.07 7.87
N ASP A 35 5.38 -14.67 8.43
CA ASP A 35 4.10 -14.70 7.73
C ASP A 35 3.94 -13.40 6.90
N GLU A 36 3.19 -13.49 5.81
CA GLU A 36 3.03 -12.42 4.81
C GLU A 36 4.39 -11.87 4.33
N ALA A 37 5.32 -12.79 4.07
CA ALA A 37 6.70 -12.46 3.71
C ALA A 37 6.85 -11.62 2.44
N HIS A 38 5.79 -11.48 1.63
CA HIS A 38 5.78 -10.58 0.49
C HIS A 38 6.09 -9.12 0.87
N LYS A 39 5.84 -8.71 2.12
CA LYS A 39 6.26 -7.39 2.65
C LYS A 39 7.77 -7.18 2.65
N LEU A 40 8.56 -8.25 2.53
CA LEU A 40 10.02 -8.20 2.47
C LEU A 40 10.60 -8.41 1.07
N ARG A 41 9.78 -8.40 0.02
CA ARG A 41 10.22 -8.65 -1.37
C ARG A 41 11.29 -7.66 -1.87
N ASN A 42 11.31 -6.45 -1.32
CA ASN A 42 12.31 -5.43 -1.63
C ASN A 42 13.53 -5.45 -0.68
N ALA A 43 13.73 -6.49 0.13
CA ALA A 43 14.81 -6.58 1.12
C ALA A 43 16.23 -6.59 0.49
N HIS A 44 16.36 -6.69 -0.82
CA HIS A 44 17.61 -6.50 -1.55
C HIS A 44 18.01 -5.02 -1.69
N ARG A 45 17.05 -4.08 -1.53
CA ARG A 45 17.30 -2.64 -1.62
C ARG A 45 17.82 -2.10 -0.29
N SER A 46 18.78 -1.20 -0.33
CA SER A 46 19.29 -0.52 0.88
C SER A 46 18.24 0.37 1.56
N SER A 47 17.27 0.87 0.80
CA SER A 47 16.14 1.68 1.30
C SER A 47 15.14 0.87 2.16
N ASN A 48 15.06 -0.45 1.98
CA ASN A 48 14.16 -1.30 2.78
C ASN A 48 14.70 -1.49 4.20
N LYS A 49 14.31 -0.60 5.11
CA LYS A 49 14.78 -0.59 6.50
C LYS A 49 14.36 -1.85 7.27
N ILE A 50 13.12 -2.30 7.10
CA ILE A 50 12.59 -3.48 7.79
C ILE A 50 13.32 -4.74 7.33
N GLY A 51 13.44 -4.97 6.03
CA GLY A 51 14.12 -6.13 5.48
C GLY A 51 15.60 -6.18 5.89
N ASN A 52 16.30 -5.06 5.86
CA ASN A 52 17.69 -4.98 6.26
C ASN A 52 17.88 -5.23 7.76
N SER A 53 17.00 -4.69 8.60
CA SER A 53 17.00 -4.94 10.05
C SER A 53 16.77 -6.43 10.36
N LEU A 54 15.78 -7.06 9.71
CA LEU A 54 15.51 -8.49 9.91
C LEU A 54 16.62 -9.40 9.40
N LYS A 55 17.23 -9.08 8.25
CA LYS A 55 18.41 -9.83 7.77
C LYS A 55 19.52 -9.83 8.80
N LYS A 56 19.82 -8.66 9.36
CA LYS A 56 20.90 -8.48 10.33
C LYS A 56 20.59 -9.14 11.66
N SER A 57 19.40 -8.93 12.22
CA SER A 57 19.02 -9.46 13.54
C SER A 57 18.80 -10.97 13.54
N LEU A 58 18.41 -11.55 12.39
CA LEU A 58 18.11 -12.97 12.25
C LEU A 58 19.16 -13.72 11.42
N ALA A 59 20.37 -13.18 11.32
CA ALA A 59 21.47 -13.84 10.62
C ALA A 59 21.77 -15.21 11.25
N GLY A 60 21.97 -16.25 10.42
CA GLY A 60 22.29 -17.61 10.89
C GLY A 60 21.11 -18.42 11.43
N CYS A 61 19.92 -17.84 11.61
CA CYS A 61 18.73 -18.57 12.03
C CYS A 61 18.10 -19.34 10.86
N LYS A 62 17.48 -20.49 11.16
CA LYS A 62 16.61 -21.17 10.20
C LYS A 62 15.34 -20.33 9.98
N LYS A 63 14.96 -20.10 8.72
CA LYS A 63 13.81 -19.24 8.40
C LYS A 63 12.80 -19.99 7.52
N LEU A 64 11.52 -19.79 7.83
CA LEU A 64 10.39 -20.23 7.03
C LEU A 64 9.58 -19.00 6.64
N LEU A 65 9.52 -18.71 5.35
CA LEU A 65 8.73 -17.61 4.80
C LEU A 65 7.40 -18.15 4.28
N LEU A 66 6.30 -17.56 4.75
CA LEU A 66 4.95 -17.88 4.31
C LEU A 66 4.38 -16.70 3.54
N THR A 67 3.90 -16.93 2.33
CA THR A 67 3.27 -15.89 1.51
C THR A 67 2.36 -16.49 0.44
N ALA A 68 1.26 -15.81 0.14
CA ALA A 68 0.40 -16.15 -0.98
C ALA A 68 0.92 -15.58 -2.32
N THR A 69 1.71 -14.51 -2.29
CA THR A 69 2.15 -13.72 -3.45
C THR A 69 3.66 -13.45 -3.43
N PRO A 70 4.50 -14.47 -3.62
CA PRO A 70 5.96 -14.30 -3.57
C PRO A 70 6.50 -13.47 -4.74
N LEU A 71 5.71 -13.29 -5.80
CA LEU A 71 6.04 -12.57 -7.01
C LEU A 71 4.79 -11.82 -7.49
N GLN A 72 4.91 -10.52 -7.72
CA GLN A 72 3.83 -9.68 -8.21
C GLN A 72 4.23 -8.90 -9.46
N ASN A 73 5.29 -8.10 -9.39
CA ASN A 73 5.68 -7.17 -10.45
C ASN A 73 6.98 -7.55 -11.16
N SER A 74 7.95 -8.12 -10.44
CA SER A 74 9.29 -8.37 -10.96
C SER A 74 9.95 -9.59 -10.34
N LEU A 75 10.75 -10.33 -11.14
CA LEU A 75 11.60 -11.41 -10.62
C LEU A 75 12.58 -10.97 -9.53
N LEU A 76 12.90 -9.67 -9.45
CA LEU A 76 13.71 -9.13 -8.36
C LEU A 76 13.04 -9.23 -6.98
N GLU A 77 11.72 -9.27 -6.91
CA GLU A 77 10.99 -9.50 -5.67
C GLU A 77 11.31 -10.90 -5.10
N LEU A 78 11.38 -11.88 -5.98
CA LEU A 78 11.76 -13.24 -5.62
C LEU A 78 13.22 -13.31 -5.15
N TYR A 79 14.12 -12.57 -5.82
CA TYR A 79 15.49 -12.39 -5.37
C TYR A 79 15.53 -11.75 -3.98
N GLY A 80 14.77 -10.67 -3.75
CA GLY A 80 14.69 -10.00 -2.46
C GLY A 80 14.26 -10.95 -1.33
N LEU A 81 13.21 -11.74 -1.53
CA LEU A 81 12.77 -12.76 -0.57
C LEU A 81 13.84 -13.83 -0.31
N SER A 82 14.53 -14.27 -1.35
CA SER A 82 15.59 -15.27 -1.20
C SER A 82 16.74 -14.76 -0.32
N THR A 83 17.05 -13.45 -0.39
CA THR A 83 18.11 -12.86 0.46
C THR A 83 17.77 -12.80 1.95
N ILE A 84 16.48 -12.93 2.31
CA ILE A 84 16.07 -13.09 3.72
C ILE A 84 16.44 -14.49 4.22
N ILE A 85 16.28 -15.51 3.37
CA ILE A 85 16.62 -16.90 3.71
C ILE A 85 18.15 -17.04 3.77
N ASP A 86 18.81 -16.71 2.67
CA ASP A 86 20.26 -16.77 2.50
C ASP A 86 20.69 -15.75 1.44
N GLU A 87 21.56 -14.82 1.81
CA GLU A 87 22.05 -13.76 0.91
C GLU A 87 22.83 -14.30 -0.29
N HIS A 88 23.39 -15.50 -0.18
CA HIS A 88 24.20 -16.11 -1.22
C HIS A 88 23.44 -17.10 -2.10
N LEU A 89 22.16 -17.30 -1.87
CA LEU A 89 21.34 -18.32 -2.54
C LEU A 89 21.39 -18.20 -4.08
N PHE A 90 21.35 -16.98 -4.60
CA PHE A 90 21.42 -16.67 -6.05
C PHE A 90 22.65 -15.85 -6.45
N GLY A 91 23.58 -15.62 -5.54
CA GLY A 91 24.68 -14.69 -5.75
C GLY A 91 24.24 -13.23 -5.60
N ASP A 92 24.98 -12.30 -6.21
CA ASP A 92 24.60 -10.89 -6.17
C ASP A 92 23.45 -10.54 -7.12
N GLU A 93 22.83 -9.37 -6.93
CA GLU A 93 21.71 -8.89 -7.73
C GLU A 93 22.05 -8.81 -9.23
N LYS A 94 23.28 -8.41 -9.56
CA LYS A 94 23.74 -8.29 -10.94
C LYS A 94 23.84 -9.64 -11.63
N ALA A 95 24.36 -10.65 -10.93
CA ALA A 95 24.40 -12.03 -11.42
C ALA A 95 22.99 -12.60 -11.63
N PHE A 96 22.08 -12.34 -10.67
CA PHE A 96 20.67 -12.75 -10.80
C PHE A 96 20.00 -12.11 -12.02
N LYS A 97 20.15 -10.78 -12.19
CA LYS A 97 19.61 -10.05 -13.35
C LYS A 97 20.12 -10.63 -14.67
N ASN A 98 21.43 -10.80 -14.78
CA ASN A 98 22.04 -11.30 -16.01
C ASN A 98 21.55 -12.71 -16.35
N LYS A 99 21.44 -13.58 -15.36
CA LYS A 99 21.11 -14.99 -15.58
C LYS A 99 19.61 -15.24 -15.79
N TYR A 100 18.71 -14.54 -15.08
CA TYR A 100 17.30 -14.91 -15.05
C TYR A 100 16.37 -13.84 -15.64
N ILE A 101 16.81 -12.58 -15.69
CA ILE A 101 16.00 -11.50 -16.27
C ILE A 101 16.44 -11.24 -17.69
N ASN A 102 17.74 -11.02 -17.92
CA ASN A 102 18.27 -10.67 -19.24
C ASN A 102 18.37 -11.88 -20.17
N SER A 103 18.74 -13.07 -19.64
CA SER A 103 18.86 -14.31 -20.44
C SER A 103 17.59 -15.14 -20.49
N THR A 104 16.60 -14.87 -19.66
CA THR A 104 15.31 -15.60 -19.57
C THR A 104 15.45 -17.12 -19.31
N ASP A 105 16.50 -17.54 -18.58
CA ASP A 105 16.73 -18.95 -18.22
C ASP A 105 15.77 -19.39 -17.07
N PHE A 106 14.49 -19.43 -17.38
CA PHE A 106 13.45 -19.77 -16.42
C PHE A 106 13.47 -21.24 -15.96
N ASP A 107 14.00 -22.13 -16.77
CA ASP A 107 14.06 -23.55 -16.39
C ASP A 107 15.12 -23.81 -15.32
N SER A 108 16.26 -23.14 -15.40
CA SER A 108 17.27 -23.17 -14.36
C SER A 108 16.74 -22.52 -13.07
N LEU A 109 16.03 -21.38 -13.18
CA LEU A 109 15.40 -20.74 -12.04
C LEU A 109 14.39 -21.65 -11.35
N LYS A 110 13.47 -22.27 -12.10
CA LYS A 110 12.46 -23.21 -11.56
C LYS A 110 13.10 -24.39 -10.84
N ARG A 111 14.15 -24.99 -11.41
CA ARG A 111 14.88 -26.09 -10.77
C ARG A 111 15.50 -25.67 -9.44
N ARG A 112 16.07 -24.48 -9.38
CA ARG A 112 16.68 -23.95 -8.17
C ARG A 112 15.65 -23.60 -7.10
N LEU A 113 14.53 -22.96 -7.48
CA LEU A 113 13.43 -22.65 -6.58
C LEU A 113 12.82 -23.89 -5.92
N LYS A 114 12.67 -25.01 -6.66
CA LYS A 114 12.15 -26.27 -6.13
C LYS A 114 12.94 -26.83 -4.94
N GLN A 115 14.19 -26.41 -4.74
CA GLN A 115 15.03 -26.88 -3.64
C GLN A 115 14.67 -26.29 -2.28
N PHE A 116 14.06 -25.09 -2.27
CA PHE A 116 13.75 -24.36 -1.03
C PHE A 116 12.36 -23.72 -1.01
N MET A 117 11.58 -23.82 -2.11
CA MET A 117 10.23 -23.27 -2.20
C MET A 117 9.22 -24.37 -2.51
N GLN A 118 8.17 -24.41 -1.71
CA GLN A 118 7.00 -25.27 -1.94
C GLN A 118 5.80 -24.38 -2.28
N ARG A 119 5.12 -24.69 -3.39
CA ARG A 119 3.86 -24.05 -3.76
C ARG A 119 2.72 -25.06 -3.62
N THR A 120 1.72 -24.70 -2.83
CA THR A 120 0.50 -25.49 -2.66
C THR A 120 -0.67 -24.74 -3.26
N LEU A 121 -1.39 -25.35 -4.19
CA LEU A 121 -2.59 -24.78 -4.78
C LEU A 121 -3.84 -25.24 -4.01
N ARG A 122 -4.86 -24.40 -3.92
CA ARG A 122 -6.12 -24.77 -3.26
C ARG A 122 -6.72 -26.07 -3.80
N LYS A 123 -6.62 -26.29 -5.12
CA LYS A 123 -7.10 -27.55 -5.75
C LYS A 123 -6.38 -28.80 -5.24
N ASP A 124 -5.13 -28.66 -4.79
CA ASP A 124 -4.31 -29.79 -4.36
C ASP A 124 -4.61 -30.20 -2.90
N VAL A 125 -5.39 -29.39 -2.18
CA VAL A 125 -5.73 -29.61 -0.76
C VAL A 125 -7.25 -29.68 -0.50
N LEU A 126 -8.07 -29.80 -1.54
CA LEU A 126 -9.53 -29.86 -1.40
C LEU A 126 -10.00 -31.05 -0.56
N GLU A 127 -9.26 -32.16 -0.53
CA GLU A 127 -9.55 -33.33 0.30
C GLU A 127 -9.40 -33.03 1.80
N TYR A 128 -8.52 -32.10 2.16
CA TYR A 128 -8.21 -31.77 3.55
C TYR A 128 -8.90 -30.50 4.03
N VAL A 129 -9.16 -29.55 3.11
CA VAL A 129 -9.76 -28.26 3.43
C VAL A 129 -10.91 -27.99 2.46
N PRO A 130 -12.16 -28.11 2.91
CA PRO A 130 -13.33 -27.82 2.07
C PRO A 130 -13.44 -26.30 1.88
N TYR A 131 -12.98 -25.81 0.74
CA TYR A 131 -13.18 -24.39 0.38
C TYR A 131 -14.59 -24.18 -0.16
N THR A 132 -15.21 -23.09 0.26
CA THR A 132 -16.50 -22.67 -0.30
C THR A 132 -16.33 -22.17 -1.74
N ASN A 133 -17.36 -22.38 -2.56
CA ASN A 133 -17.41 -21.84 -3.91
C ASN A 133 -17.47 -20.32 -3.87
N ARG A 134 -16.79 -19.65 -4.82
CA ARG A 134 -16.83 -18.21 -4.99
C ARG A 134 -17.67 -17.87 -6.20
N TYR A 135 -18.62 -17.00 -6.01
CA TYR A 135 -19.48 -16.46 -7.07
C TYR A 135 -19.14 -14.97 -7.24
N PRO A 136 -18.27 -14.60 -8.19
CA PRO A 136 -17.93 -13.21 -8.41
C PRO A 136 -19.16 -12.46 -8.96
N LEU A 137 -19.40 -11.28 -8.40
CA LEU A 137 -20.41 -10.33 -8.86
C LEU A 137 -19.73 -9.00 -9.11
N THR A 138 -19.77 -8.53 -10.35
CA THR A 138 -19.23 -7.22 -10.72
C THR A 138 -20.39 -6.28 -11.00
N ILE A 139 -20.48 -5.18 -10.25
CA ILE A 139 -21.45 -4.12 -10.50
C ILE A 139 -20.70 -2.95 -11.15
N PRO A 140 -20.94 -2.67 -12.44
CA PRO A 140 -20.38 -1.50 -13.09
C PRO A 140 -21.08 -0.24 -12.57
N PHE A 141 -20.35 0.87 -12.55
CA PHE A 141 -20.92 2.19 -12.32
C PHE A 141 -20.36 3.18 -13.35
N THR A 142 -21.12 4.21 -13.65
CA THR A 142 -20.68 5.30 -14.51
C THR A 142 -20.70 6.57 -13.66
N PRO A 143 -19.59 7.28 -13.54
CA PRO A 143 -19.55 8.57 -12.88
C PRO A 143 -20.55 9.55 -13.53
N THR A 144 -21.10 10.47 -12.75
CA THR A 144 -21.84 11.59 -13.33
C THR A 144 -20.87 12.53 -14.08
N ASP A 145 -21.41 13.39 -14.94
CA ASP A 145 -20.58 14.38 -15.64
C ASP A 145 -19.85 15.30 -14.65
N GLU A 146 -20.46 15.62 -13.50
CA GLU A 146 -19.86 16.43 -12.45
C GLU A 146 -18.70 15.72 -11.78
N GLU A 147 -18.84 14.43 -11.43
CA GLU A 147 -17.78 13.60 -10.88
C GLU A 147 -16.63 13.45 -11.86
N GLN A 148 -16.93 13.14 -13.13
CA GLN A 148 -15.92 12.98 -14.17
C GLN A 148 -15.15 14.29 -14.43
N ASN A 149 -15.84 15.40 -14.55
CA ASN A 149 -15.22 16.72 -14.75
C ASN A 149 -14.35 17.13 -13.55
N LEU A 150 -14.75 16.79 -12.33
CA LEU A 150 -13.93 17.05 -11.14
C LEU A 150 -12.67 16.19 -11.17
N TYR A 151 -12.80 14.88 -11.46
CA TYR A 151 -11.69 13.95 -11.57
C TYR A 151 -10.68 14.41 -12.63
N ASP A 152 -11.15 14.80 -13.82
CA ASP A 152 -10.29 15.25 -14.91
C ASP A 152 -9.56 16.55 -14.58
N SER A 153 -10.24 17.49 -13.91
CA SER A 153 -9.63 18.75 -13.46
C SER A 153 -8.51 18.50 -12.45
N ILE A 154 -8.75 17.67 -11.44
CA ILE A 154 -7.73 17.33 -10.42
C ILE A 154 -6.60 16.50 -11.06
N SER A 155 -6.92 15.57 -11.96
CA SER A 155 -5.91 14.80 -12.70
C SER A 155 -5.00 15.69 -13.53
N THR A 156 -5.54 16.71 -14.17
CA THR A 156 -4.78 17.73 -14.93
C THR A 156 -3.88 18.55 -14.00
N TYR A 157 -4.39 18.95 -12.84
CA TYR A 157 -3.62 19.64 -11.81
C TYR A 157 -2.43 18.78 -11.32
N LEU A 158 -2.64 17.51 -11.05
CA LEU A 158 -1.60 16.58 -10.60
C LEU A 158 -0.52 16.30 -11.66
N GLN A 159 -0.85 16.44 -12.94
CA GLN A 159 0.07 16.21 -14.06
C GLN A 159 0.92 17.44 -14.42
N ARG A 160 0.65 18.61 -13.84
CA ARG A 160 1.43 19.82 -14.12
C ARG A 160 2.91 19.57 -13.88
N GLU A 161 3.75 20.16 -14.70
CA GLU A 161 5.20 20.02 -14.56
C GLU A 161 5.69 20.60 -13.23
N PHE A 162 5.12 21.70 -12.79
CA PHE A 162 5.44 22.37 -11.54
C PHE A 162 4.20 22.62 -10.67
N SER A 163 4.33 22.44 -9.34
CA SER A 163 3.33 22.75 -8.31
C SER A 163 4.05 22.98 -6.99
N TYR A 164 3.65 23.98 -6.23
CA TYR A 164 4.16 24.21 -4.86
C TYR A 164 3.59 23.19 -3.85
N ALA A 165 2.48 22.54 -4.22
CA ALA A 165 1.85 21.52 -3.37
C ALA A 165 2.72 20.30 -3.15
N PHE A 166 3.62 19.95 -4.10
CA PHE A 166 4.38 18.71 -4.07
C PHE A 166 5.85 18.93 -4.34
N PRO A 167 6.75 18.29 -3.55
CA PRO A 167 8.16 18.21 -3.88
C PRO A 167 8.35 17.52 -5.23
N GLN A 168 9.20 18.08 -6.10
CA GLN A 168 9.42 17.57 -7.46
C GLN A 168 9.88 16.10 -7.47
N GLN A 169 10.77 15.74 -6.56
CA GLN A 169 11.35 14.39 -6.46
C GLN A 169 10.30 13.33 -6.08
N GLN A 170 9.29 13.70 -5.29
CA GLN A 170 8.26 12.79 -4.81
C GLN A 170 6.93 12.90 -5.56
N LYS A 171 6.84 13.80 -6.54
CA LYS A 171 5.62 14.12 -7.27
C LYS A 171 4.97 12.90 -7.92
N HIS A 172 5.76 12.01 -8.49
CA HIS A 172 5.24 10.80 -9.14
C HIS A 172 4.48 9.91 -8.15
N LEU A 173 5.09 9.63 -6.99
CA LEU A 173 4.48 8.80 -5.95
C LEU A 173 3.21 9.46 -5.38
N ILE A 174 3.30 10.75 -5.06
CA ILE A 174 2.16 11.52 -4.55
C ILE A 174 1.00 11.48 -5.56
N THR A 175 1.29 11.63 -6.85
CA THR A 175 0.27 11.54 -7.90
C THR A 175 -0.42 10.18 -7.92
N ILE A 176 0.32 9.08 -7.72
CA ILE A 176 -0.28 7.73 -7.63
C ILE A 176 -1.20 7.63 -6.40
N VAL A 177 -0.71 8.06 -5.23
CA VAL A 177 -1.49 8.06 -3.98
C VAL A 177 -2.77 8.88 -4.13
N LEU A 178 -2.65 10.10 -4.63
CA LEU A 178 -3.81 10.98 -4.82
C LEU A 178 -4.81 10.44 -5.83
N ARG A 179 -4.36 9.79 -6.90
CA ARG A 179 -5.26 9.11 -7.84
C ARG A 179 -6.01 7.93 -7.20
N LYS A 180 -5.37 7.17 -6.33
CA LYS A 180 -6.05 6.13 -5.56
C LYS A 180 -7.16 6.72 -4.67
N LEU A 181 -6.88 7.83 -3.98
CA LEU A 181 -7.86 8.53 -3.15
C LEU A 181 -8.99 9.14 -3.97
N LEU A 182 -8.68 9.77 -5.11
CA LEU A 182 -9.66 10.27 -6.07
C LEU A 182 -10.62 9.17 -6.55
N ALA A 183 -10.09 7.96 -6.76
CA ALA A 183 -10.89 6.81 -7.16
C ALA A 183 -11.63 6.15 -5.99
N SER A 184 -11.42 6.58 -4.75
CA SER A 184 -12.00 5.95 -3.55
C SER A 184 -13.41 6.49 -3.25
N SER A 185 -13.52 7.74 -2.83
CA SER A 185 -14.81 8.41 -2.54
C SER A 185 -14.66 9.93 -2.57
N THR A 186 -15.77 10.65 -2.81
CA THR A 186 -15.79 12.11 -2.80
C THR A 186 -15.30 12.71 -1.46
N PRO A 187 -15.69 12.21 -0.27
CA PRO A 187 -15.13 12.70 1.00
C PRO A 187 -13.62 12.49 1.15
N ALA A 188 -13.07 11.40 0.64
CA ALA A 188 -11.61 11.18 0.66
C ALA A 188 -10.89 12.22 -0.23
N VAL A 189 -11.48 12.58 -1.37
CA VAL A 189 -10.98 13.64 -2.25
C VAL A 189 -10.98 15.00 -1.54
N ILE A 190 -12.08 15.39 -0.90
CA ILE A 190 -12.20 16.66 -0.18
C ILE A 190 -11.12 16.74 0.89
N PHE A 191 -11.01 15.73 1.73
CA PHE A 191 -10.00 15.70 2.79
C PHE A 191 -8.57 15.85 2.24
N THR A 192 -8.28 15.19 1.14
CA THR A 192 -6.97 15.26 0.49
C THR A 192 -6.67 16.67 -0.02
N LEU A 193 -7.63 17.30 -0.68
CA LEU A 193 -7.51 18.66 -1.18
C LEU A 193 -7.36 19.68 -0.04
N GLU A 194 -8.08 19.49 1.09
CA GLU A 194 -7.92 20.31 2.29
C GLU A 194 -6.52 20.17 2.91
N ALA A 195 -5.98 18.95 2.97
CA ALA A 195 -4.63 18.72 3.45
C ALA A 195 -3.57 19.42 2.57
N ILE A 196 -3.74 19.38 1.25
CA ILE A 196 -2.89 20.09 0.29
C ILE A 196 -3.01 21.61 0.48
N LYS A 197 -4.23 22.13 0.58
CA LYS A 197 -4.48 23.56 0.83
C LYS A 197 -3.80 24.04 2.11
N ASN A 198 -3.97 23.30 3.21
CA ASN A 198 -3.36 23.62 4.50
C ASN A 198 -1.82 23.63 4.42
N ARG A 199 -1.23 22.70 3.66
CA ARG A 199 0.22 22.70 3.41
C ARG A 199 0.68 23.96 2.66
N LEU A 200 -0.02 24.32 1.59
CA LEU A 200 0.29 25.55 0.83
C LEU A 200 0.13 26.82 1.67
N SER A 201 -0.89 26.89 2.53
CA SER A 201 -1.08 28.02 3.45
C SER A 201 0.09 28.14 4.44
N LYS A 202 0.53 27.01 5.03
CA LYS A 202 1.72 27.00 5.90
C LYS A 202 2.99 27.44 5.18
N LEU A 203 3.13 27.10 3.90
CA LEU A 203 4.27 27.52 3.09
C LEU A 203 4.35 29.03 2.93
N ILE A 204 3.20 29.73 2.83
CA ILE A 204 3.14 31.19 2.80
C ILE A 204 3.52 31.78 4.16
N ASP A 205 2.94 31.25 5.25
CA ASP A 205 3.07 31.83 6.60
C ASP A 205 4.46 31.59 7.20
N GLN A 206 5.04 30.43 7.00
CA GLN A 206 6.25 30.00 7.69
C GLN A 206 7.49 29.96 6.79
N GLN A 207 7.35 30.08 5.49
CA GLN A 207 8.41 29.89 4.47
C GLN A 207 9.21 28.57 4.68
N THR A 208 8.65 27.62 5.41
CA THR A 208 9.26 26.32 5.72
C THR A 208 8.45 25.20 5.09
N ILE A 209 9.16 24.22 4.58
CA ILE A 209 8.57 23.02 3.98
C ILE A 209 8.46 21.98 5.09
N ASP A 210 7.25 21.47 5.30
CA ASP A 210 7.01 20.31 6.17
C ASP A 210 7.49 19.05 5.42
N GLU A 211 8.72 18.62 5.72
CA GLU A 211 9.36 17.46 5.08
C GLU A 211 8.62 16.16 5.41
N ASP A 212 8.00 16.08 6.58
CA ASP A 212 7.30 14.87 7.04
C ASP A 212 5.83 14.82 6.60
N TRP A 213 5.33 15.86 5.92
CA TRP A 213 3.92 15.95 5.55
C TRP A 213 3.42 14.73 4.76
N ILE A 214 4.21 14.26 3.79
CA ILE A 214 3.85 13.14 2.93
C ILE A 214 3.83 11.84 3.71
N THR A 215 4.88 11.61 4.51
CA THR A 215 4.98 10.44 5.38
C THR A 215 3.80 10.38 6.35
N ASN A 216 3.47 11.51 6.98
CA ASN A 216 2.34 11.62 7.87
C ASN A 216 0.99 11.44 7.14
N PHE A 217 0.88 11.97 5.91
CA PHE A 217 -0.33 11.85 5.10
C PHE A 217 -0.59 10.38 4.71
N ILE A 218 0.43 9.68 4.19
CA ILE A 218 0.34 8.26 3.80
C ILE A 218 0.07 7.37 5.01
N SER A 219 0.76 7.59 6.12
CA SER A 219 0.58 6.81 7.36
C SER A 219 -0.81 6.98 7.98
N ASN A 220 -1.40 8.19 7.89
CA ASN A 220 -2.73 8.46 8.40
C ASN A 220 -3.85 7.78 7.59
N GLU A 221 -3.60 7.46 6.32
CA GLU A 221 -4.56 6.78 5.45
C GLU A 221 -4.41 5.24 5.46
N ASP A 222 -3.52 4.67 6.29
CA ASP A 222 -3.18 3.23 6.28
C ASP A 222 -2.83 2.69 4.89
N MET A 223 -2.27 3.54 4.04
CA MET A 223 -1.81 3.12 2.72
C MET A 223 -0.59 2.21 2.85
N ASP A 224 -0.37 1.38 1.82
CA ASP A 224 0.74 0.43 1.80
C ASP A 224 2.06 1.11 2.18
N GLU A 225 2.68 0.63 3.28
CA GLU A 225 4.01 1.10 3.73
C GLU A 225 5.08 0.92 2.63
N GLU A 226 4.84 0.02 1.66
CA GLU A 226 5.70 -0.14 0.49
C GLU A 226 5.83 1.13 -0.35
N LEU A 227 4.79 1.97 -0.37
CA LEU A 227 4.85 3.26 -1.05
C LEU A 227 5.82 4.24 -0.37
N LEU A 228 6.04 4.09 0.94
CA LEU A 228 6.99 4.89 1.70
C LEU A 228 8.45 4.49 1.43
N GLU A 229 8.69 3.22 1.03
CA GLU A 229 10.04 2.72 0.73
C GLU A 229 10.62 3.33 -0.56
N ASP A 230 9.75 3.78 -1.47
CA ASP A 230 10.15 4.43 -2.73
C ASP A 230 10.29 5.96 -2.58
N LEU A 231 10.17 6.52 -1.35
CA LEU A 231 10.41 7.93 -1.09
C LEU A 231 11.92 8.22 -1.01
N ASP A 232 12.42 8.95 -1.98
CA ASP A 232 13.76 9.51 -1.89
C ASP A 232 13.82 10.61 -0.81
N PRO A 233 14.96 10.76 -0.10
CA PRO A 233 15.16 11.87 0.82
C PRO A 233 14.93 13.21 0.10
N LEU A 234 14.23 14.14 0.77
CA LEU A 234 14.01 15.48 0.23
C LEU A 234 15.33 16.25 0.19
N GLU A 235 15.68 16.75 -0.98
CA GLU A 235 16.69 17.81 -1.06
C GLU A 235 16.07 19.15 -0.70
N PRO A 236 16.80 20.04 0.00
CA PRO A 236 16.31 21.37 0.31
C PRO A 236 15.93 22.13 -0.97
N ILE A 237 14.74 22.71 -1.02
CA ILE A 237 14.32 23.55 -2.14
C ILE A 237 15.02 24.89 -1.99
N GLU A 238 16.02 25.17 -2.81
CA GLU A 238 16.72 26.46 -2.87
C GLU A 238 15.91 27.57 -3.57
N ASN A 239 14.72 27.27 -4.10
CA ASN A 239 13.94 28.24 -4.87
C ASN A 239 13.13 29.16 -3.94
N GLN A 240 13.21 30.47 -4.18
CA GLN A 240 12.33 31.45 -3.55
C GLN A 240 10.87 31.11 -3.83
N VAL A 241 10.07 31.02 -2.77
CA VAL A 241 8.62 30.77 -2.86
C VAL A 241 7.95 32.03 -3.39
N ASP A 242 7.30 31.95 -4.55
CA ASP A 242 6.46 33.01 -5.07
C ASP A 242 5.08 32.95 -4.41
N ALA A 243 4.85 33.87 -3.46
CA ALA A 243 3.62 33.89 -2.67
C ALA A 243 2.34 34.10 -3.52
N ASP A 244 2.44 34.78 -4.64
CA ASP A 244 1.26 35.05 -5.49
C ASP A 244 0.91 33.81 -6.33
N LEU A 245 1.88 33.06 -6.78
CA LEU A 245 1.65 31.76 -7.43
C LEU A 245 1.07 30.75 -6.45
N VAL A 246 1.57 30.68 -5.21
CA VAL A 246 1.03 29.81 -4.16
C VAL A 246 -0.42 30.16 -3.84
N LYS A 247 -0.75 31.45 -3.71
CA LYS A 247 -2.15 31.90 -3.50
C LYS A 247 -3.06 31.51 -4.65
N SER A 248 -2.58 31.62 -5.89
CA SER A 248 -3.34 31.19 -7.07
C SER A 248 -3.63 29.68 -7.03
N GLU A 249 -2.66 28.88 -6.61
CA GLU A 249 -2.81 27.43 -6.46
C GLU A 249 -3.81 27.07 -5.35
N ILE A 250 -3.79 27.80 -4.21
CA ILE A 250 -4.78 27.65 -3.14
C ILE A 250 -6.20 27.92 -3.64
N LEU A 251 -6.41 29.01 -4.38
CA LEU A 251 -7.73 29.34 -4.94
C LEU A 251 -8.26 28.28 -5.89
N GLU A 252 -7.38 27.68 -6.68
CA GLU A 252 -7.74 26.59 -7.57
C GLU A 252 -8.18 25.34 -6.79
N ILE A 253 -7.43 24.97 -5.74
CA ILE A 253 -7.79 23.84 -4.86
C ILE A 253 -9.11 24.10 -4.14
N GLU A 254 -9.35 25.33 -3.67
CA GLU A 254 -10.63 25.73 -3.08
C GLU A 254 -11.80 25.58 -4.07
N ALA A 255 -11.58 25.89 -5.33
CA ALA A 255 -12.58 25.68 -6.36
C ALA A 255 -12.90 24.18 -6.54
N TYR A 256 -11.91 23.30 -6.47
CA TYR A 256 -12.13 21.84 -6.51
C TYR A 256 -12.88 21.35 -5.27
N ILE A 257 -12.52 21.79 -4.06
CA ILE A 257 -13.23 21.47 -2.82
C ILE A 257 -14.71 21.90 -2.91
N ASN A 258 -14.97 23.12 -3.38
CA ASN A 258 -16.33 23.63 -3.53
C ASN A 258 -17.14 22.83 -4.55
N ARG A 259 -16.53 22.34 -5.62
CA ARG A 259 -17.19 21.44 -6.59
C ARG A 259 -17.46 20.07 -5.97
N ALA A 260 -16.49 19.49 -5.28
CA ALA A 260 -16.63 18.21 -4.59
C ALA A 260 -17.76 18.22 -3.54
N ASN A 261 -17.88 19.30 -2.77
CA ASN A 261 -18.95 19.47 -1.75
C ASN A 261 -20.37 19.57 -2.35
N LYS A 262 -20.52 19.82 -3.65
CA LYS A 262 -21.82 19.80 -4.33
C LYS A 262 -22.26 18.38 -4.70
N ILE A 263 -21.34 17.42 -4.72
CA ILE A 263 -21.62 16.01 -4.99
C ILE A 263 -22.15 15.40 -3.70
N THR A 264 -23.47 15.29 -3.57
CA THR A 264 -24.12 14.81 -2.33
C THR A 264 -24.05 13.29 -2.19
N GLN A 265 -24.00 12.56 -3.30
CA GLN A 265 -23.89 11.11 -3.32
C GLN A 265 -23.10 10.70 -4.55
N ASP A 266 -22.02 9.94 -4.35
CA ASP A 266 -21.21 9.48 -5.47
C ASP A 266 -21.81 8.22 -6.13
N SER A 267 -21.56 8.10 -7.43
CA SER A 267 -22.06 6.99 -8.26
C SER A 267 -21.56 5.63 -7.78
N LYS A 268 -20.35 5.60 -7.21
CA LYS A 268 -19.73 4.37 -6.68
C LYS A 268 -20.45 3.88 -5.42
N THR A 269 -20.87 4.78 -4.54
CA THR A 269 -21.64 4.45 -3.34
C THR A 269 -23.03 3.95 -3.70
N SER A 270 -23.67 4.52 -4.72
CA SER A 270 -24.94 4.02 -5.26
C SER A 270 -24.81 2.60 -5.81
N ALA A 271 -23.72 2.33 -6.54
CA ALA A 271 -23.42 0.98 -7.03
C ALA A 271 -23.13 -0.02 -5.90
N LEU A 272 -22.54 0.43 -4.78
CA LEU A 272 -22.33 -0.40 -3.59
C LEU A 272 -23.67 -0.86 -3.01
N LEU A 273 -24.66 0.01 -2.87
CA LEU A 273 -25.99 -0.38 -2.39
C LEU A 273 -26.61 -1.45 -3.28
N LEU A 274 -26.54 -1.27 -4.58
CA LEU A 274 -27.03 -2.28 -5.54
C LEU A 274 -26.26 -3.60 -5.41
N ALA A 275 -24.95 -3.54 -5.22
CA ALA A 275 -24.12 -4.73 -5.01
C ALA A 275 -24.51 -5.49 -3.74
N LEU A 276 -24.76 -4.76 -2.65
CA LEU A 276 -25.20 -5.34 -1.38
C LEU A 276 -26.59 -5.96 -1.51
N GLU A 277 -27.54 -5.29 -2.16
CA GLU A 277 -28.88 -5.79 -2.41
C GLU A 277 -28.86 -7.10 -3.20
N GLN A 278 -28.18 -7.12 -4.35
CA GLN A 278 -28.06 -8.31 -5.19
C GLN A 278 -27.30 -9.42 -4.48
N GLY A 279 -26.23 -9.08 -3.74
CA GLY A 279 -25.45 -10.03 -2.96
C GLY A 279 -26.30 -10.70 -1.87
N PHE A 280 -27.06 -9.93 -1.10
CA PHE A 280 -27.93 -10.43 -0.05
C PHE A 280 -29.09 -11.26 -0.60
N ALA A 281 -29.68 -10.89 -1.73
CA ALA A 281 -30.69 -11.69 -2.39
C ALA A 281 -30.15 -13.10 -2.74
N ARG A 282 -28.97 -13.18 -3.34
CA ARG A 282 -28.32 -14.47 -3.64
C ARG A 282 -27.96 -15.26 -2.38
N MET A 283 -27.49 -14.58 -1.32
CA MET A 283 -27.18 -15.22 -0.05
C MET A 283 -28.45 -15.83 0.57
N TYR A 284 -29.57 -15.16 0.47
CA TYR A 284 -30.87 -15.66 0.95
C TYR A 284 -31.27 -16.94 0.19
N GLU A 285 -31.16 -16.96 -1.15
CA GLU A 285 -31.43 -18.14 -1.97
C GLU A 285 -30.56 -19.35 -1.59
N MET A 286 -29.32 -19.09 -1.17
CA MET A 286 -28.35 -20.11 -0.74
C MET A 286 -28.50 -20.50 0.74
N GLY A 287 -29.44 -19.93 1.49
CA GLY A 287 -29.57 -20.14 2.94
C GLY A 287 -28.39 -19.59 3.75
N ALA A 288 -27.63 -18.66 3.20
CA ALA A 288 -26.49 -18.03 3.89
C ALA A 288 -26.93 -16.86 4.77
N LYS A 289 -26.13 -16.55 5.79
CA LYS A 289 -26.41 -15.41 6.68
C LYS A 289 -26.20 -14.08 5.94
N ARG A 290 -27.09 -13.12 6.14
CA ARG A 290 -26.98 -11.75 5.62
C ARG A 290 -25.85 -11.00 6.32
N LYS A 291 -24.62 -11.17 5.83
CA LYS A 291 -23.42 -10.49 6.33
C LYS A 291 -22.51 -10.15 5.17
N ALA A 292 -21.97 -8.93 5.17
CA ALA A 292 -20.98 -8.49 4.20
C ALA A 292 -19.75 -7.92 4.93
N VAL A 293 -18.60 -8.05 4.31
CA VAL A 293 -17.37 -7.36 4.71
C VAL A 293 -16.98 -6.46 3.54
N ILE A 294 -16.83 -5.17 3.81
CA ILE A 294 -16.47 -4.16 2.81
C ILE A 294 -15.00 -3.78 3.05
N PHE A 295 -14.19 -3.91 2.01
CA PHE A 295 -12.79 -3.50 2.04
C PHE A 295 -12.63 -2.18 1.30
N THR A 296 -11.87 -1.27 1.89
CA THR A 296 -11.48 0.01 1.30
C THR A 296 -10.04 0.33 1.68
N GLU A 297 -9.31 1.01 0.81
CA GLU A 297 -7.91 1.42 1.05
C GLU A 297 -7.81 2.73 1.85
N SER A 298 -8.94 3.45 2.08
CA SER A 298 -8.94 4.75 2.76
C SER A 298 -9.79 4.71 4.02
N LYS A 299 -9.22 5.12 5.16
CA LYS A 299 -9.96 5.31 6.42
C LYS A 299 -11.10 6.31 6.29
N ARG A 300 -10.91 7.34 5.46
CA ARG A 300 -11.94 8.35 5.20
C ARG A 300 -13.13 7.76 4.46
N THR A 301 -12.86 6.94 3.45
CA THR A 301 -13.92 6.19 2.77
C THR A 301 -14.59 5.20 3.71
N GLN A 302 -13.84 4.55 4.61
CA GLN A 302 -14.44 3.65 5.61
C GLN A 302 -15.44 4.40 6.51
N GLN A 303 -15.05 5.55 7.06
CA GLN A 303 -15.94 6.34 7.92
C GLN A 303 -17.17 6.84 7.15
N TYR A 304 -16.96 7.36 5.96
CA TYR A 304 -18.07 7.78 5.09
C TYR A 304 -19.06 6.64 4.80
N LEU A 305 -18.55 5.44 4.52
CA LEU A 305 -19.41 4.28 4.24
C LEU A 305 -20.18 3.81 5.49
N ILE A 306 -19.60 3.94 6.69
CA ILE A 306 -20.30 3.67 7.94
C ILE A 306 -21.49 4.61 8.07
N ASP A 307 -21.26 5.91 8.03
CA ASP A 307 -22.29 6.94 8.18
C ASP A 307 -23.36 6.83 7.08
N PHE A 308 -22.94 6.55 5.85
CA PHE A 308 -23.84 6.38 4.71
C PHE A 308 -24.74 5.13 4.85
N LEU A 309 -24.18 4.00 5.24
CA LEU A 309 -24.92 2.75 5.38
C LEU A 309 -25.86 2.80 6.58
N GLU A 310 -25.48 3.43 7.69
CA GLU A 310 -26.35 3.63 8.86
C GLU A 310 -27.56 4.51 8.52
N THR A 311 -27.38 5.47 7.62
CA THR A 311 -28.49 6.37 7.20
C THR A 311 -29.43 5.69 6.19
N ASN A 312 -28.94 4.71 5.42
CA ASN A 312 -29.69 4.06 4.34
C ASN A 312 -30.06 2.59 4.63
N SER A 313 -29.89 2.09 5.86
CA SER A 313 -30.20 0.70 6.26
C SER A 313 -31.57 0.53 6.88
#